data_12e7cf85179d4bf185e8153d83a1b082
#
_entry.id   12e7cf85179d4bf185e8153d83a1b082
#
_cell.length_a   1.000
_cell.length_b   1.000
_cell.length_c   1.000
_cell.angle_alpha   90.00
_cell.angle_beta   90.00
_cell.angle_gamma   90.00
#
_symmetry.space_group_name_H-M   'P 1'
#
loop_
_entity.id
_entity.type
_entity.pdbx_description
1 polymer ?
#
loop_
_entity_poly.entity_id
_entity_poly.type
_entity_poly.pdbx_seq_one_letter_code
_entity_poly.pdbx_strand_id
1 'polypeptide(L)'
;MRRSGQHVRSIVAAGMLKATAVIAGSLALAACVVYEPGPVQAPSTYDRAWAAAIGAMQDQGVAINDQDRAGGVLRGTRGAAGVTAVVRTRPDGRVQVEFNATGTSSDPGLVDRISASYNRRMGR
;
A
#
# COMPACT_ATOMS: atom_id res chain seq x y z
N MET A 1 60.07 41.58 -19.85
CA MET A 1 58.86 42.37 -19.76
C MET A 1 57.66 41.66 -20.32
N ARG A 2 57.75 41.21 -21.49
CA ARG A 2 56.63 40.54 -22.14
C ARG A 2 56.28 39.22 -21.45
N ARG A 3 57.23 38.59 -20.92
CA ARG A 3 57.04 37.29 -20.27
C ARG A 3 56.18 37.39 -19.03
N SER A 4 56.29 38.47 -18.34
CA SER A 4 55.52 38.63 -17.10
C SER A 4 54.02 38.55 -17.38
N GLY A 5 53.58 39.13 -18.44
CA GLY A 5 52.17 39.12 -18.75
C GLY A 5 51.64 37.73 -19.05
N GLN A 6 52.46 36.93 -19.63
CA GLN A 6 52.03 35.55 -19.91
C GLN A 6 51.81 34.71 -18.67
N HIS A 7 52.65 34.91 -17.72
CA HIS A 7 52.53 34.15 -16.49
C HIS A 7 51.22 34.44 -15.78
N VAL A 8 50.84 35.68 -15.76
CA VAL A 8 49.63 36.08 -15.06
C VAL A 8 48.39 35.41 -15.70
N ARG A 9 48.36 35.36 -16.98
CA ARG A 9 47.21 34.78 -17.68
C ARG A 9 47.09 33.29 -17.39
N SER A 10 48.19 32.63 -17.36
CA SER A 10 48.15 31.19 -17.12
C SER A 10 47.59 30.84 -15.73
N ILE A 11 47.98 31.60 -14.75
CA ILE A 11 47.52 31.35 -13.40
C ILE A 11 46.02 31.55 -13.28
N VAL A 12 45.50 32.60 -13.87
CA VAL A 12 44.08 32.87 -13.77
C VAL A 12 43.25 31.81 -14.46
N ALA A 13 43.68 31.34 -15.58
CA ALA A 13 42.93 30.30 -16.30
C ALA A 13 42.85 29.00 -15.48
N ALA A 14 43.93 28.61 -14.87
CA ALA A 14 43.96 27.40 -14.09
C ALA A 14 43.02 27.46 -12.91
N GLY A 15 42.97 28.59 -12.25
CA GLY A 15 42.11 28.73 -11.08
C GLY A 15 40.62 28.59 -11.40
N MET A 16 40.21 29.16 -12.50
CA MET A 16 38.79 29.10 -12.87
C MET A 16 38.31 27.69 -13.18
N LEU A 17 39.14 26.94 -13.85
CA LEU A 17 38.77 25.58 -14.22
C LEU A 17 38.51 24.69 -13.00
N LYS A 18 39.34 24.81 -12.00
CA LYS A 18 39.19 24.02 -10.80
C LYS A 18 37.90 24.33 -10.06
N ALA A 19 37.56 25.55 -9.93
CA ALA A 19 36.36 25.93 -9.23
C ALA A 19 35.11 25.37 -9.87
N THR A 20 35.06 25.38 -11.17
CA THR A 20 33.88 24.91 -11.90
C THR A 20 33.66 23.43 -11.67
N ALA A 21 34.71 22.64 -11.70
CA ALA A 21 34.58 21.21 -11.55
C ALA A 21 34.04 20.81 -10.17
N VAL A 22 34.51 21.48 -9.14
CA VAL A 22 34.09 21.16 -7.77
C VAL A 22 32.60 21.42 -7.57
N ILE A 23 32.11 22.51 -8.08
CA ILE A 23 30.70 22.87 -7.91
C ILE A 23 29.78 21.86 -8.56
N ALA A 24 30.11 21.39 -9.73
CA ALA A 24 29.30 20.43 -10.43
C ALA A 24 29.16 19.11 -9.66
N GLY A 25 30.25 18.64 -9.08
CA GLY A 25 30.24 17.41 -8.31
C GLY A 25 29.37 17.51 -7.07
N SER A 26 29.42 18.62 -6.39
CA SER A 26 28.64 18.79 -5.17
C SER A 26 27.14 18.75 -5.42
N LEU A 27 26.69 19.35 -6.47
CA LEU A 27 25.26 19.35 -6.81
C LEU A 27 24.72 17.97 -7.11
N ALA A 28 25.50 17.14 -7.76
CA ALA A 28 25.07 15.80 -8.07
C ALA A 28 24.84 14.95 -6.81
N LEU A 29 25.73 15.08 -5.82
CA LEU A 29 25.59 14.34 -4.58
C LEU A 29 24.37 14.77 -3.78
N ALA A 30 24.07 16.05 -3.74
CA ALA A 30 22.93 16.54 -3.01
C ALA A 30 21.62 15.99 -3.55
N ALA A 31 21.51 15.86 -4.87
CA ALA A 31 20.30 15.33 -5.49
C ALA A 31 20.03 13.88 -5.08
N CYS A 32 21.05 13.08 -4.92
CA CYS A 32 20.88 11.68 -4.51
C CYS A 32 20.32 11.55 -3.09
N VAL A 33 20.74 12.42 -2.19
CA VAL A 33 20.31 12.34 -0.79
C VAL A 33 18.83 12.66 -0.63
N VAL A 34 18.30 13.58 -1.43
CA VAL A 34 16.92 14.03 -1.30
C VAL A 34 15.92 12.96 -1.71
N TYR A 35 16.31 12.00 -2.50
CA TYR A 35 15.41 11.03 -3.11
C TYR A 35 15.18 9.80 -2.23
N GLU A 36 15.58 9.77 -1.03
CA GLU A 36 15.39 8.61 -0.16
C GLU A 36 13.93 8.48 0.26
N PRO A 37 13.27 7.33 0.00
CA PRO A 37 11.87 7.16 0.39
C PRO A 37 11.73 6.99 1.89
N GLY A 38 10.60 7.45 2.43
CA GLY A 38 10.29 7.26 3.83
C GLY A 38 9.94 5.81 4.15
N PRO A 39 9.80 5.47 5.44
CA PRO A 39 9.46 4.12 5.86
C PRO A 39 8.05 3.75 5.39
N VAL A 40 7.88 2.47 5.04
CA VAL A 40 6.59 1.92 4.64
C VAL A 40 5.80 1.63 5.90
N GLN A 41 4.56 2.15 5.98
CA GLN A 41 3.68 1.88 7.11
C GLN A 41 2.98 0.54 6.93
N ALA A 42 2.82 -0.19 8.04
CA ALA A 42 2.04 -1.42 8.04
C ALA A 42 0.55 -1.10 7.79
N PRO A 43 -0.19 -2.01 7.13
CA PRO A 43 -1.63 -1.83 6.94
C PRO A 43 -2.35 -1.73 8.28
N SER A 44 -3.39 -0.91 8.34
CA SER A 44 -4.23 -0.80 9.53
C SER A 44 -4.98 -2.11 9.77
N THR A 45 -5.51 -2.28 10.99
CA THR A 45 -6.33 -3.45 11.31
C THR A 45 -7.57 -3.51 10.42
N TYR A 46 -8.16 -2.36 10.11
CA TYR A 46 -9.29 -2.29 9.20
C TYR A 46 -8.89 -2.79 7.80
N ASP A 47 -7.76 -2.34 7.28
CA ASP A 47 -7.29 -2.76 5.96
C ASP A 47 -7.06 -4.27 5.90
N ARG A 48 -6.47 -4.83 6.95
CA ARG A 48 -6.25 -6.27 7.03
C ARG A 48 -7.57 -7.04 7.07
N ALA A 49 -8.52 -6.58 7.87
CA ALA A 49 -9.82 -7.22 7.98
C ALA A 49 -10.59 -7.13 6.66
N TRP A 50 -10.53 -5.99 5.99
CA TRP A 50 -11.16 -5.81 4.68
C TRP A 50 -10.61 -6.78 3.65
N ALA A 51 -9.30 -6.85 3.53
CA ALA A 51 -8.64 -7.76 2.60
C ALA A 51 -8.93 -9.23 2.95
N ALA A 52 -8.95 -9.57 4.23
CA ALA A 52 -9.24 -10.92 4.69
C ALA A 52 -10.70 -11.31 4.39
N ALA A 53 -11.63 -10.37 4.52
CA ALA A 53 -13.04 -10.62 4.20
C ALA A 53 -13.23 -10.89 2.71
N ILE A 54 -12.60 -10.10 1.86
CA ILE A 54 -12.62 -10.32 0.40
C ILE A 54 -12.05 -11.71 0.08
N GLY A 55 -10.89 -12.02 0.62
CA GLY A 55 -10.24 -13.30 0.36
C GLY A 55 -11.06 -14.49 0.86
N ALA A 56 -11.69 -14.35 2.03
CA ALA A 56 -12.50 -15.41 2.61
C ALA A 56 -13.72 -15.70 1.74
N MET A 57 -14.38 -14.68 1.21
CA MET A 57 -15.50 -14.86 0.29
C MET A 57 -15.03 -15.53 -0.99
N GLN A 58 -13.93 -15.08 -1.56
CA GLN A 58 -13.37 -15.66 -2.78
C GLN A 58 -12.92 -17.10 -2.58
N ASP A 59 -12.36 -17.43 -1.43
CA ASP A 59 -11.95 -18.82 -1.10
C ASP A 59 -13.13 -19.79 -1.20
N GLN A 60 -14.32 -19.33 -0.92
CA GLN A 60 -15.54 -20.13 -0.97
C GLN A 60 -16.32 -19.97 -2.28
N GLY A 61 -15.69 -19.38 -3.27
CA GLY A 61 -16.30 -19.26 -4.61
C GLY A 61 -17.34 -18.16 -4.73
N VAL A 62 -17.35 -17.19 -3.81
CA VAL A 62 -18.28 -16.06 -3.90
C VAL A 62 -17.69 -15.00 -4.84
N ALA A 63 -18.46 -14.64 -5.86
CA ALA A 63 -18.10 -13.55 -6.74
C ALA A 63 -18.52 -12.22 -6.12
N ILE A 64 -17.57 -11.34 -5.85
CA ILE A 64 -17.85 -10.05 -5.23
C ILE A 64 -18.35 -9.09 -6.29
N ASN A 65 -19.54 -8.56 -6.08
CA ASN A 65 -20.23 -7.68 -7.02
C ASN A 65 -20.18 -6.23 -6.61
N ASP A 66 -20.06 -5.96 -5.32
CA ASP A 66 -20.12 -4.61 -4.77
C ASP A 66 -19.18 -4.47 -3.58
N GLN A 67 -18.44 -3.38 -3.56
CA GLN A 67 -17.52 -3.05 -2.48
C GLN A 67 -17.74 -1.60 -2.07
N ASP A 68 -18.29 -1.40 -0.88
CA ASP A 68 -18.41 -0.09 -0.27
C ASP A 68 -17.45 0.00 0.90
N ARG A 69 -16.24 0.41 0.62
CA ARG A 69 -15.19 0.47 1.65
C ARG A 69 -15.49 1.52 2.72
N ALA A 70 -16.07 2.64 2.34
CA ALA A 70 -16.40 3.69 3.30
C ALA A 70 -17.51 3.26 4.25
N GLY A 71 -18.51 2.55 3.74
CA GLY A 71 -19.60 1.99 4.55
C GLY A 71 -19.27 0.66 5.18
N GLY A 72 -18.17 0.04 4.81
CA GLY A 72 -17.76 -1.23 5.38
C GLY A 72 -18.58 -2.42 4.90
N VAL A 73 -19.08 -2.41 3.66
CA VAL A 73 -19.97 -3.45 3.15
C VAL A 73 -19.38 -4.10 1.91
N LEU A 74 -19.40 -5.43 1.90
CA LEU A 74 -19.07 -6.25 0.73
C LEU A 74 -20.30 -7.09 0.37
N ARG A 75 -20.61 -7.14 -0.91
CA ARG A 75 -21.69 -8.02 -1.41
C ARG A 75 -21.20 -8.88 -2.54
N GLY A 76 -21.68 -10.11 -2.55
CA GLY A 76 -21.33 -11.05 -3.58
C GLY A 76 -22.38 -12.14 -3.73
N THR A 77 -22.18 -12.99 -4.74
CA THR A 77 -23.09 -14.08 -5.04
C THR A 77 -22.32 -15.36 -5.32
N ARG A 78 -22.93 -16.48 -4.97
CA ARG A 78 -22.46 -17.82 -5.31
C ARG A 78 -23.68 -18.67 -5.68
N GLY A 79 -23.90 -18.84 -6.98
CA GLY A 79 -25.11 -19.48 -7.44
C GLY A 79 -26.35 -18.68 -7.02
N ALA A 80 -27.28 -19.32 -6.32
CA ALA A 80 -28.47 -18.67 -5.79
C ALA A 80 -28.24 -17.93 -4.47
N ALA A 81 -27.09 -18.12 -3.84
CA ALA A 81 -26.80 -17.51 -2.54
C ALA A 81 -26.29 -16.08 -2.72
N GLY A 82 -26.85 -15.15 -1.93
CA GLY A 82 -26.33 -13.80 -1.78
C GLY A 82 -25.59 -13.68 -0.47
N VAL A 83 -24.37 -13.15 -0.50
CA VAL A 83 -23.51 -13.02 0.67
C VAL A 83 -23.19 -11.56 0.92
N THR A 84 -23.29 -11.14 2.18
CA THR A 84 -22.94 -9.80 2.62
C THR A 84 -21.96 -9.91 3.78
N ALA A 85 -20.86 -9.15 3.69
CA ALA A 85 -19.94 -8.97 4.79
C ALA A 85 -19.98 -7.52 5.25
N VAL A 86 -20.02 -7.32 6.56
CA VAL A 86 -20.01 -5.98 7.15
C VAL A 86 -18.77 -5.86 8.03
N VAL A 87 -17.94 -4.88 7.73
CA VAL A 87 -16.69 -4.61 8.46
C VAL A 87 -16.88 -3.33 9.26
N ARG A 88 -16.72 -3.42 10.56
CA ARG A 88 -16.95 -2.28 11.46
C ARG A 88 -15.79 -2.13 12.43
N THR A 89 -15.47 -0.89 12.75
CA THR A 89 -14.59 -0.58 13.87
C THR A 89 -15.46 -0.33 15.10
N ARG A 90 -15.20 -1.07 16.17
CA ARG A 90 -15.91 -0.93 17.44
C ARG A 90 -15.39 0.26 18.21
N PRO A 91 -16.16 0.76 19.20
CA PRO A 91 -15.70 1.89 20.04
C PRO A 91 -14.38 1.63 20.77
N ASP A 92 -14.05 0.35 21.04
CA ASP A 92 -12.79 -0.03 21.68
C ASP A 92 -11.60 -0.11 20.68
N GLY A 93 -11.82 0.28 19.42
CA GLY A 93 -10.81 0.25 18.37
C GLY A 93 -10.64 -1.08 17.67
N ARG A 94 -11.33 -2.12 18.11
CA ARG A 94 -11.26 -3.44 17.46
C ARG A 94 -12.11 -3.44 16.19
N VAL A 95 -11.69 -4.24 15.22
CA VAL A 95 -12.44 -4.42 13.98
C VAL A 95 -13.19 -5.74 14.04
N GLN A 96 -14.48 -5.67 13.73
CA GLN A 96 -15.37 -6.81 13.70
C GLN A 96 -15.90 -7.00 12.29
N VAL A 97 -15.96 -8.26 11.84
CA VAL A 97 -16.52 -8.63 10.55
C VAL A 97 -17.65 -9.60 10.78
N GLU A 98 -18.78 -9.35 10.13
CA GLU A 98 -19.96 -10.18 10.20
C GLU A 98 -20.34 -10.63 8.80
N PHE A 99 -20.58 -11.92 8.63
CA PHE A 99 -20.99 -12.51 7.35
C PHE A 99 -22.43 -12.99 7.45
N ASN A 100 -23.22 -12.64 6.45
CA ASN A 100 -24.61 -13.07 6.31
C ASN A 100 -24.83 -13.60 4.91
N ALA A 101 -25.72 -14.56 4.78
CA ALA A 101 -26.06 -15.10 3.48
C ALA A 101 -27.57 -15.39 3.40
N THR A 102 -28.10 -15.25 2.19
CA THR A 102 -29.48 -15.61 1.85
C THR A 102 -29.44 -16.60 0.70
N GLY A 103 -30.54 -17.36 0.50
CA GLY A 103 -30.62 -18.33 -0.57
C GLY A 103 -29.65 -19.50 -0.40
N THR A 104 -29.37 -19.91 0.82
CA THR A 104 -28.39 -20.93 1.15
C THR A 104 -28.99 -22.30 1.40
N SER A 105 -30.21 -22.58 0.92
CA SER A 105 -30.86 -23.85 1.16
C SER A 105 -30.08 -25.04 0.60
N SER A 106 -29.35 -24.85 -0.49
CA SER A 106 -28.51 -25.90 -1.09
C SER A 106 -27.10 -25.94 -0.48
N ASP A 107 -26.71 -24.94 0.33
CA ASP A 107 -25.40 -24.88 0.95
C ASP A 107 -25.47 -24.13 2.29
N PRO A 108 -26.08 -24.77 3.31
CA PRO A 108 -26.33 -24.09 4.60
C PRO A 108 -25.05 -23.79 5.38
N GLY A 109 -23.95 -24.46 5.08
CA GLY A 109 -22.67 -24.24 5.76
C GLY A 109 -21.80 -23.16 5.15
N LEU A 110 -22.28 -22.43 4.16
CA LEU A 110 -21.46 -21.46 3.44
C LEU A 110 -20.89 -20.36 4.34
N VAL A 111 -21.73 -19.76 5.18
CA VAL A 111 -21.28 -18.69 6.09
C VAL A 111 -20.22 -19.19 7.07
N ASP A 112 -20.39 -20.41 7.59
CA ASP A 112 -19.41 -20.96 8.52
C ASP A 112 -18.06 -21.18 7.86
N ARG A 113 -18.05 -21.62 6.60
CA ARG A 113 -16.80 -21.81 5.87
C ARG A 113 -16.13 -20.46 5.53
N ILE A 114 -16.92 -19.46 5.21
CA ILE A 114 -16.39 -18.10 4.98
C ILE A 114 -15.76 -17.58 6.27
N SER A 115 -16.46 -17.72 7.39
CA SER A 115 -15.95 -17.26 8.69
C SER A 115 -14.67 -17.98 9.08
N ALA A 116 -14.59 -19.28 8.86
CA ALA A 116 -13.37 -20.05 9.12
C ALA A 116 -12.22 -19.60 8.25
N SER A 117 -12.48 -19.33 6.98
CA SER A 117 -11.47 -18.82 6.06
C SER A 117 -10.98 -17.44 6.48
N TYR A 118 -11.90 -16.57 6.89
CA TYR A 118 -11.56 -15.26 7.42
C TYR A 118 -10.63 -15.36 8.64
N ASN A 119 -10.96 -16.21 9.58
CA ASN A 119 -10.16 -16.38 10.79
C ASN A 119 -8.75 -16.87 10.45
N ARG A 120 -8.62 -17.82 9.54
CA ARG A 120 -7.30 -18.27 9.10
C ARG A 120 -6.48 -17.15 8.50
N ARG A 121 -7.10 -16.29 7.68
CA ARG A 121 -6.41 -15.16 7.07
C ARG A 121 -5.99 -14.11 8.10
N MET A 122 -6.73 -13.99 9.17
CA MET A 122 -6.39 -13.09 10.27
C MET A 122 -5.42 -13.71 11.28
N GLY A 123 -5.05 -14.97 11.11
CA GLY A 123 -4.12 -15.64 12.02
C GLY A 123 -4.78 -16.14 13.32
N ARG A 124 -6.04 -16.47 13.25
CA ARG A 124 -6.80 -16.96 14.42
C ARG A 124 -7.14 -18.43 14.33
#